data_ffd52de7d18fff8270670dbcf341d6f7
#
_entry.id   ffd52de7d18fff8270670dbcf341d6f7
#
_cell.length_a   1.000
_cell.length_b   1.000
_cell.length_c   1.000
_cell.angle_alpha   90.00
_cell.angle_beta   90.00
_cell.angle_gamma   90.00
#
_symmetry.space_group_name_H-M   'P 1'
#
loop_
_entity.id
_entity.type
_entity.pdbx_description
1 polymer ?
#
loop_
_entity_poly.entity_id
_entity_poly.type
_entity_poly.pdbx_seq_one_letter_code
_entity_poly.pdbx_strand_id
1 'polypeptide(L)'
;MGKFSRDKGARNERELVNLLRERGLRAERVPLSGAAGGSFGGDIIADLGGRRQLIECKVRADGFKQIYGWLDGNDILAIKRDRDEWLVVVKLEDYINGK
;
A
#
# COMPACT_ATOMS: atom_id res chain seq x y z
N MET A 1 13.34 8.15 18.17
CA MET A 1 12.38 7.42 17.45
C MET A 1 11.89 8.13 16.24
N GLY A 2 11.40 9.28 16.36
CA GLY A 2 10.69 9.94 15.30
C GLY A 2 11.43 10.04 13.99
N LYS A 3 12.69 10.43 14.00
CA LYS A 3 13.39 10.66 12.76
C LYS A 3 13.64 9.38 11.96
N PHE A 4 14.07 8.33 12.64
CA PHE A 4 14.29 7.07 11.94
C PHE A 4 13.02 6.53 11.36
N SER A 5 11.94 6.59 12.13
CA SER A 5 10.65 6.09 11.66
C SER A 5 10.15 6.88 10.48
N ARG A 6 10.29 8.20 10.51
CA ARG A 6 9.86 9.03 9.40
C ARG A 6 10.69 8.77 8.15
N ASP A 7 12.01 8.66 8.31
CA ASP A 7 12.89 8.43 7.18
C ASP A 7 12.61 7.08 6.54
N LYS A 8 12.37 6.06 7.37
CA LYS A 8 12.05 4.74 6.85
C LYS A 8 10.71 4.76 6.11
N GLY A 9 9.73 5.42 6.69
CA GLY A 9 8.43 5.53 6.05
C GLY A 9 8.50 6.22 4.72
N ALA A 10 9.21 7.35 4.68
CA ALA A 10 9.35 8.10 3.44
C ALA A 10 10.09 7.29 2.38
N ARG A 11 11.10 6.56 2.79
CA ARG A 11 11.87 5.74 1.87
C ARG A 11 11.01 4.64 1.25
N ASN A 12 10.19 3.99 2.06
CA ASN A 12 9.31 2.94 1.56
C ASN A 12 8.25 3.49 0.64
N GLU A 13 7.73 4.66 0.95
CA GLU A 13 6.74 5.31 0.08
C GLU A 13 7.35 5.66 -1.26
N ARG A 14 8.57 6.19 -1.25
CA ARG A 14 9.25 6.52 -2.51
C ARG A 14 9.53 5.27 -3.33
N GLU A 15 9.89 4.18 -2.66
CA GLU A 15 10.11 2.92 -3.36
C GLU A 15 8.85 2.47 -4.09
N LEU A 16 7.71 2.52 -3.40
CA LEU A 16 6.45 2.11 -4.03
C LEU A 16 6.06 3.05 -5.17
N VAL A 17 6.21 4.35 -4.96
CA VAL A 17 5.91 5.31 -6.02
C VAL A 17 6.76 5.03 -7.25
N ASN A 18 8.06 4.80 -7.04
CA ASN A 18 8.95 4.54 -8.17
C ASN A 18 8.58 3.25 -8.90
N LEU A 19 8.21 2.24 -8.15
CA LEU A 19 7.77 0.98 -8.76
C LEU A 19 6.54 1.20 -9.63
N LEU A 20 5.56 1.93 -9.12
CA LEU A 20 4.35 2.20 -9.88
C LEU A 20 4.65 3.00 -11.14
N ARG A 21 5.54 3.99 -11.03
CA ARG A 21 5.93 4.78 -12.19
C ARG A 21 6.64 3.94 -13.24
N GLU A 22 7.46 2.99 -12.79
CA GLU A 22 8.14 2.09 -13.72
C GLU A 22 7.16 1.22 -14.49
N ARG A 23 5.97 1.02 -13.94
CA ARG A 23 4.92 0.27 -14.63
C ARG A 23 4.04 1.17 -15.47
N GLY A 24 4.42 2.44 -15.61
CA GLY A 24 3.66 3.37 -16.44
C GLY A 24 2.47 4.01 -15.74
N LEU A 25 2.40 3.90 -14.44
CA LEU A 25 1.27 4.45 -13.69
C LEU A 25 1.64 5.79 -13.08
N ARG A 26 0.64 6.65 -12.95
CA ARG A 26 0.85 7.92 -12.27
C ARG A 26 0.79 7.67 -10.77
N ALA A 27 1.78 8.17 -10.05
CA ALA A 27 1.84 7.98 -8.61
C ALA A 27 2.67 9.09 -7.99
N GLU A 28 2.28 9.51 -6.80
CA GLU A 28 3.05 10.50 -6.06
C GLU A 28 2.69 10.40 -4.57
N ARG A 29 3.61 10.84 -3.75
CA ARG A 29 3.37 10.88 -2.32
C ARG A 29 2.42 12.03 -2.00
N VAL A 30 1.55 11.80 -1.02
CA VAL A 30 0.68 12.87 -0.54
C VAL A 30 1.55 13.87 0.22
N PRO A 31 1.44 15.15 -0.08
CA PRO A 31 2.26 16.14 0.61
C PRO A 31 2.00 16.13 2.09
N LEU A 32 3.06 16.38 2.81
CA LEU A 32 3.01 16.31 4.24
C LEU A 32 2.41 17.50 4.90
N SER A 33 2.02 18.41 4.19
CA SER A 33 1.26 19.47 4.80
C SER A 33 0.29 18.82 5.67
N GLY A 34 0.49 17.66 5.62
CA GLY A 34 -0.31 17.08 6.34
C GLY A 34 -0.26 17.08 7.74
N ALA A 35 0.45 17.85 8.21
CA ALA A 35 0.30 18.00 9.59
C ALA A 35 -1.15 18.10 9.87
N ALA A 36 -1.76 18.73 9.01
CA ALA A 36 -3.13 18.82 9.21
C ALA A 36 -3.75 17.54 8.84
N GLY A 37 -2.92 16.73 8.41
CA GLY A 37 -3.59 15.86 7.72
C GLY A 37 -3.99 14.61 8.29
N GLY A 38 -4.04 14.59 9.48
CA GLY A 38 -4.56 13.40 10.05
C GLY A 38 -5.83 12.95 9.41
N SER A 39 -6.49 13.83 8.74
CA SER A 39 -7.77 13.44 8.18
C SER A 39 -7.65 12.75 6.84
N PHE A 40 -6.49 12.78 6.25
CA PHE A 40 -6.36 12.10 4.98
C PHE A 40 -5.72 10.76 5.23
N GLY A 41 -6.45 9.71 5.06
CA GLY A 41 -5.85 8.39 5.09
C GLY A 41 -5.00 8.27 3.86
N GLY A 42 -3.95 7.54 3.91
CA GLY A 42 -3.17 7.24 2.73
C GLY A 42 -1.93 8.09 2.57
N ASP A 43 -0.88 7.46 2.13
CA ASP A 43 0.41 8.07 1.97
C ASP A 43 0.73 8.39 0.52
N ILE A 44 0.05 7.75 -0.40
CA ILE A 44 0.34 7.81 -1.83
C ILE A 44 -0.96 7.94 -2.60
N ILE A 45 -0.92 8.73 -3.67
CA ILE A 45 -2.03 8.81 -4.62
C ILE A 45 -1.53 8.20 -5.90
N ALA A 46 -2.27 7.27 -6.46
CA ALA A 46 -1.89 6.62 -7.70
C ALA A 46 -3.10 6.30 -8.54
N ASP A 47 -2.87 6.21 -9.86
CA ASP A 47 -3.92 5.77 -10.76
C ASP A 47 -3.77 4.27 -10.95
N LEU A 48 -4.71 3.52 -10.42
CA LEU A 48 -4.73 2.07 -10.50
C LEU A 48 -6.09 1.62 -10.98
N GLY A 49 -6.09 0.67 -11.90
CA GLY A 49 -7.37 0.17 -12.38
C GLY A 49 -8.21 1.21 -13.08
N GLY A 50 -7.57 2.20 -13.67
CA GLY A 50 -8.28 3.22 -14.40
C GLY A 50 -8.85 4.34 -13.56
N ARG A 51 -8.50 4.39 -12.29
CA ARG A 51 -9.01 5.47 -11.44
C ARG A 51 -7.98 5.84 -10.38
N ARG A 52 -8.12 7.06 -9.87
CA ARG A 52 -7.22 7.60 -8.86
C ARG A 52 -7.57 6.99 -7.50
N GLN A 53 -6.56 6.48 -6.82
CA GLN A 53 -6.78 5.83 -5.55
C GLN A 53 -5.76 6.30 -4.51
N LEU A 54 -6.19 6.32 -3.25
CA LEU A 54 -5.32 6.61 -2.12
C LEU A 54 -4.80 5.29 -1.58
N ILE A 55 -3.51 5.26 -1.30
CA ILE A 55 -2.87 4.05 -0.82
C ILE A 55 -2.20 4.33 0.52
N GLU A 56 -2.47 3.49 1.49
CA GLU A 56 -1.77 3.53 2.77
C GLU A 56 -0.63 2.54 2.67
N CYS A 57 0.59 2.99 2.92
CA CYS A 57 1.77 2.15 2.78
C CYS A 57 2.28 1.75 4.15
N LYS A 58 2.39 0.45 4.39
CA LYS A 58 2.90 -0.08 5.65
C LYS A 58 3.93 -1.15 5.36
N VAL A 59 5.10 -1.01 5.95
CA VAL A 59 6.16 -2.01 5.82
C VAL A 59 6.56 -2.42 7.24
N ARG A 60 6.59 -3.70 7.49
CA ARG A 60 6.93 -4.23 8.81
C ARG A 60 7.92 -5.37 8.67
N ALA A 61 8.85 -5.46 9.60
CA ALA A 61 9.82 -6.55 9.60
C ALA A 61 9.13 -7.88 9.85
N ASP A 62 8.15 -7.89 10.74
CA ASP A 62 7.52 -9.15 11.15
C ASP A 62 6.01 -9.19 11.04
N GLY A 63 5.37 -8.09 11.10
CA GLY A 63 3.92 -8.07 11.28
C GLY A 63 3.09 -8.70 10.18
N PHE A 64 3.65 -8.90 9.00
CA PHE A 64 2.89 -9.40 7.86
C PHE A 64 3.26 -10.80 7.42
N LYS A 65 4.13 -11.47 8.18
CA LYS A 65 4.61 -12.77 7.79
C LYS A 65 3.48 -13.78 7.57
N GLN A 66 2.50 -13.74 8.44
CA GLN A 66 1.39 -14.66 8.35
C GLN A 66 0.54 -14.42 7.10
N ILE A 67 0.37 -13.16 6.74
CA ILE A 67 -0.39 -12.80 5.54
C ILE A 67 0.30 -13.36 4.30
N TYR A 68 1.61 -13.21 4.22
CA TYR A 68 2.37 -13.78 3.10
C TYR A 68 2.25 -15.29 3.08
N GLY A 69 2.31 -15.93 4.24
CA GLY A 69 2.18 -17.36 4.32
C GLY A 69 0.82 -17.86 3.84
N TRP A 70 -0.23 -17.18 4.24
CA TRP A 70 -1.57 -17.57 3.82
C TRP A 70 -1.79 -17.35 2.32
N LEU A 71 -1.19 -16.30 1.76
CA LEU A 71 -1.34 -16.02 0.33
C LEU A 71 -0.53 -16.98 -0.53
N ASP A 72 0.56 -17.54 0.01
CA ASP A 72 1.46 -18.38 -0.75
C ASP A 72 0.71 -19.54 -1.40
N GLY A 73 0.92 -19.71 -2.69
CA GLY A 73 0.23 -20.76 -3.45
C GLY A 73 -1.19 -20.41 -3.85
N ASN A 74 -1.67 -19.24 -3.49
CA ASN A 74 -3.02 -18.81 -3.82
C ASN A 74 -2.96 -17.52 -4.63
N ASP A 75 -4.00 -17.25 -5.39
CA ASP A 75 -4.07 -16.01 -6.16
C ASP A 75 -4.56 -14.85 -5.30
N ILE A 76 -5.44 -15.13 -4.39
CA ILE A 76 -6.08 -14.11 -3.56
C ILE A 76 -6.22 -14.65 -2.15
N LEU A 77 -5.94 -13.80 -1.20
CA LEU A 77 -6.25 -14.09 0.19
C LEU A 77 -7.43 -13.21 0.61
N ALA A 78 -8.49 -13.81 1.08
CA ALA A 78 -9.63 -13.05 1.58
C ALA A 78 -9.61 -13.11 3.09
N ILE A 79 -9.70 -11.97 3.73
CA ILE A 79 -9.69 -11.90 5.19
C ILE A 79 -10.84 -11.06 5.68
N LYS A 80 -11.24 -11.32 6.89
CA LYS A 80 -12.35 -10.58 7.45
C LYS A 80 -12.25 -10.58 8.97
N ARG A 81 -12.52 -9.45 9.57
CA ARG A 81 -12.74 -9.36 11.00
C ARG A 81 -14.22 -9.70 11.24
N ASP A 82 -14.53 -10.25 12.40
CA ASP A 82 -15.93 -10.56 12.71
C ASP A 82 -16.79 -9.33 12.53
N ARG A 83 -17.92 -9.53 11.90
CA ARG A 83 -18.93 -8.48 11.73
C ARG A 83 -18.47 -7.29 10.92
N ASP A 84 -17.52 -7.51 10.02
CA ASP A 84 -16.99 -6.46 9.19
C ASP A 84 -17.00 -6.93 7.75
N GLU A 85 -16.54 -6.09 6.86
CA GLU A 85 -16.51 -6.41 5.43
C GLU A 85 -15.28 -7.22 5.08
N TRP A 86 -15.40 -8.00 4.04
CA TRP A 86 -14.27 -8.76 3.52
C TRP A 86 -13.23 -7.84 2.91
N LEU A 87 -11.97 -8.17 3.15
CA LEU A 87 -10.84 -7.53 2.47
C LEU A 87 -10.13 -8.59 1.65
N VAL A 88 -9.47 -8.16 0.58
CA VAL A 88 -8.66 -9.10 -0.19
C VAL A 88 -7.22 -8.63 -0.23
N VAL A 89 -6.32 -9.58 -0.24
CA VAL A 89 -4.89 -9.32 -0.39
C VAL A 89 -4.44 -10.04 -1.65
N VAL A 90 -3.81 -9.29 -2.55
CA VAL A 90 -3.27 -9.84 -3.79
C VAL A 90 -1.88 -9.27 -4.00
N LYS A 91 -1.08 -9.92 -4.81
CA LYS A 91 0.22 -9.36 -5.15
C LYS A 91 0.01 -8.13 -6.01
N LEU A 92 0.82 -7.11 -5.76
CA LEU A 92 0.71 -5.87 -6.49
C LEU A 92 0.78 -6.08 -8.01
N GLU A 93 1.71 -6.91 -8.46
CA GLU A 93 1.85 -7.16 -9.89
C GLU A 93 0.58 -7.75 -10.49
N ASP A 94 -0.06 -8.65 -9.76
CA ASP A 94 -1.31 -9.25 -10.24
C ASP A 94 -2.42 -8.20 -10.31
N TYR A 95 -2.47 -7.34 -9.31
CA TYR A 95 -3.47 -6.28 -9.27
C TYR A 95 -3.29 -5.31 -10.45
N ILE A 96 -2.04 -4.93 -10.72
CA ILE A 96 -1.75 -4.01 -11.82
C ILE A 96 -2.09 -4.65 -13.16
N ASN A 97 -1.82 -5.93 -13.30
CA ASN A 97 -2.04 -6.62 -14.57
C ASN A 97 -3.46 -7.13 -14.73
N GLY A 98 -4.30 -6.89 -13.78
CA GLY A 98 -5.70 -7.28 -13.90
C GLY A 98 -5.96 -8.76 -13.76
N LYS A 99 -5.10 -9.45 -13.06
CA LYS A 99 -5.26 -10.90 -12.88
C LYS A 99 -6.07 -11.24 -11.64
#